data_6e2f448533af39c1d073160751ec01bc
#
_entry.id   6e2f448533af39c1d073160751ec01bc
#
_cell.length_a   1.000
_cell.length_b   1.000
_cell.length_c   1.000
_cell.angle_alpha   90.00
_cell.angle_beta   90.00
_cell.angle_gamma   90.00
#
_symmetry.space_group_name_H-M   'P 1'
#
loop_
_entity.id
_entity.type
_entity.pdbx_description
1 polymer ?
#
loop_
_entity_poly.entity_id
_entity_poly.type
_entity_poly.pdbx_seq_one_letter_code
_entity_poly.pdbx_strand_id
1 'polypeptide(L)'
;CSMATVAKIAHGLSSDLLERAADVHLKEGRRLVLVPRETPFSLIHLRNLTTLAEAGARIVPAIPAWYHNPQTIEDLVDFVIARALDQLDIDSDLIQRWQGKQSP
;
A
#
# COMPACT_ATOMS: atom_id res chain seq x y z
N CYS A 1 -1.93 1.03 7.22
CA CYS A 1 -1.24 1.52 8.41
C CYS A 1 -1.63 2.97 8.69
N SER A 2 -1.38 3.42 9.91
CA SER A 2 -1.66 4.80 10.29
C SER A 2 -0.64 5.77 9.72
N MET A 3 -1.01 7.03 9.62
CA MET A 3 -0.07 8.05 9.18
C MET A 3 1.04 8.30 10.21
N ALA A 4 0.79 7.97 11.49
CA ALA A 4 1.85 8.00 12.50
C ALA A 4 2.92 6.96 12.21
N THR A 5 2.53 5.74 11.83
CA THR A 5 3.46 4.69 11.43
C THR A 5 4.23 5.10 10.17
N VAL A 6 3.55 5.67 9.19
CA VAL A 6 4.18 6.19 7.97
C VAL A 6 5.25 7.23 8.34
N ALA A 7 4.92 8.17 9.22
CA ALA A 7 5.85 9.21 9.64
C ALA A 7 7.09 8.62 10.32
N LYS A 8 6.92 7.66 11.20
CA LYS A 8 8.04 7.03 11.89
C LYS A 8 8.97 6.31 10.92
N ILE A 9 8.40 5.53 10.02
CA ILE A 9 9.20 4.81 9.02
C ILE A 9 9.93 5.80 8.10
N ALA A 10 9.25 6.87 7.67
CA ALA A 10 9.84 7.89 6.82
C ALA A 10 11.02 8.59 7.46
N HIS A 11 11.04 8.70 8.78
CA HIS A 11 12.11 9.37 9.53
C HIS A 11 13.10 8.39 10.17
N GLY A 12 13.02 7.12 9.82
CA GLY A 12 13.96 6.12 10.32
C GLY A 12 13.76 5.75 11.79
N LEU A 13 12.58 6.01 12.34
CA LEU A 13 12.26 5.66 13.71
C LEU A 13 11.63 4.27 13.76
N SER A 14 12.03 3.47 14.73
CA SER A 14 11.47 2.14 14.89
C SER A 14 11.23 1.87 16.38
N SER A 15 9.99 2.08 16.80
CA SER A 15 9.60 1.92 18.20
C SER A 15 8.94 0.57 18.49
N ASP A 16 8.66 -0.22 17.46
CA ASP A 16 8.10 -1.55 17.62
C ASP A 16 8.65 -2.49 16.54
N LEU A 17 8.28 -3.75 16.63
CA LEU A 17 8.78 -4.77 15.70
C LEU A 17 8.34 -4.51 14.26
N LEU A 18 7.13 -4.02 14.06
CA LEU A 18 6.60 -3.75 12.73
C LEU A 18 7.39 -2.63 12.04
N GLU A 19 7.62 -1.53 12.75
CA GLU A 19 8.42 -0.41 12.25
C GLU A 19 9.85 -0.83 12.00
N ARG A 20 10.39 -1.67 12.89
CA ARG A 20 11.74 -2.21 12.72
C ARG A 20 11.85 -3.06 11.47
N ALA A 21 10.87 -3.92 11.21
CA ALA A 21 10.86 -4.74 10.01
C ALA A 21 10.83 -3.88 8.75
N ALA A 22 10.04 -2.82 8.75
CA ALA A 22 9.98 -1.89 7.62
C ALA A 22 11.34 -1.21 7.39
N ASP A 23 11.98 -0.76 8.46
CA ASP A 23 13.30 -0.13 8.38
C ASP A 23 14.33 -1.08 7.76
N VAL A 24 14.34 -2.34 8.21
CA VAL A 24 15.24 -3.36 7.67
C VAL A 24 14.97 -3.62 6.20
N HIS A 25 13.71 -3.71 5.80
CA HIS A 25 13.36 -3.90 4.39
C HIS A 25 13.88 -2.76 3.52
N LEU A 26 13.70 -1.54 3.96
CA LEU A 26 14.17 -0.38 3.20
C LEU A 26 15.69 -0.37 3.07
N LYS A 27 16.41 -0.58 4.17
CA LYS A 27 17.87 -0.52 4.13
C LYS A 27 18.50 -1.67 3.36
N GLU A 28 17.83 -2.82 3.31
CA GLU A 28 18.32 -3.99 2.58
C GLU A 28 17.81 -4.04 1.13
N GLY A 29 17.08 -3.03 0.70
CA GLY A 29 16.56 -2.97 -0.66
C GLY A 29 15.49 -4.01 -0.95
N ARG A 30 14.80 -4.50 0.08
CA ARG A 30 13.73 -5.47 -0.07
C ARG A 30 12.40 -4.79 -0.30
N ARG A 31 11.45 -5.54 -0.84
CA ARG A 31 10.12 -4.99 -1.10
C ARG A 31 9.41 -4.66 0.19
N LEU A 32 8.88 -3.46 0.24
CA LEU A 32 8.03 -2.99 1.32
C LEU A 32 6.78 -2.39 0.69
N VAL A 33 5.62 -2.90 1.11
CA VAL A 33 4.33 -2.38 0.68
C VAL A 33 3.64 -1.78 1.88
N LEU A 34 3.18 -0.55 1.73
CA LEU A 34 2.44 0.16 2.76
C LEU A 34 1.02 0.41 2.27
N VAL A 35 0.06 0.18 3.13
CA VAL A 35 -1.36 0.35 2.83
C VAL A 35 -1.94 1.40 3.77
N PRO A 36 -1.69 2.68 3.50
CA PRO A 36 -2.21 3.75 4.36
C PRO A 36 -3.67 4.04 4.08
N ARG A 37 -4.35 4.59 5.06
CA ARG A 37 -5.70 5.10 4.91
C ARG A 37 -5.83 6.37 5.75
N GLU A 38 -6.16 7.47 5.09
CA GLU A 38 -6.36 8.77 5.72
C GLU A 38 -7.17 9.67 4.80
N THR A 39 -8.03 10.50 5.36
CA THR A 39 -8.83 11.48 4.61
C THR A 39 -9.15 12.68 5.49
N PRO A 40 -8.86 13.92 5.06
CA PRO A 40 -7.99 14.26 3.95
C PRO A 40 -6.52 14.08 4.27
N PHE A 41 -5.66 14.10 3.28
CA PHE A 41 -4.22 14.13 3.52
C PHE A 41 -3.76 15.55 3.85
N SER A 42 -2.95 15.70 4.90
CA SER A 42 -2.23 16.94 5.14
C SER A 42 -0.97 16.97 4.26
N LEU A 43 -0.37 18.14 4.15
CA LEU A 43 0.91 18.25 3.46
C LEU A 43 1.99 17.38 4.12
N ILE A 44 1.97 17.27 5.43
CA ILE A 44 2.92 16.42 6.16
C ILE A 44 2.74 14.96 5.75
N HIS A 45 1.49 14.48 5.67
CA HIS A 45 1.20 13.12 5.22
C HIS A 45 1.77 12.88 3.82
N LEU A 46 1.50 13.80 2.90
CA LEU A 46 1.95 13.67 1.51
C LEU A 46 3.47 13.67 1.40
N ARG A 47 4.14 14.51 2.17
CA ARG A 47 5.61 14.55 2.18
C ARG A 47 6.21 13.26 2.72
N ASN A 48 5.63 12.71 3.78
CA ASN A 48 6.11 11.45 4.34
C ASN A 48 5.91 10.29 3.36
N LEU A 49 4.77 10.24 2.68
CA LEU A 49 4.51 9.23 1.67
C LEU A 49 5.50 9.37 0.50
N THR A 50 5.77 10.58 0.07
CA THR A 50 6.75 10.84 -0.99
C THR A 50 8.13 10.35 -0.57
N THR A 51 8.56 10.66 0.64
CA THR A 51 9.85 10.19 1.18
C THR A 51 9.96 8.68 1.12
N LEU A 52 8.91 7.97 1.53
CA LEU A 52 8.90 6.51 1.51
C LEU A 52 8.91 5.95 0.10
N ALA A 53 8.17 6.58 -0.82
CA ALA A 53 8.17 6.16 -2.21
C ALA A 53 9.57 6.34 -2.83
N GLU A 54 10.23 7.44 -2.54
CA GLU A 54 11.59 7.68 -2.99
C GLU A 54 12.58 6.68 -2.41
N ALA A 55 12.34 6.22 -1.18
CA ALA A 55 13.16 5.20 -0.52
C ALA A 55 12.91 3.80 -1.06
N GLY A 56 11.93 3.61 -1.93
CA GLY A 56 11.67 2.32 -2.57
C GLY A 56 10.40 1.61 -2.08
N ALA A 57 9.66 2.18 -1.14
CA ALA A 57 8.41 1.58 -0.71
C ALA A 57 7.34 1.72 -1.79
N ARG A 58 6.45 0.72 -1.87
CA ARG A 58 5.26 0.78 -2.71
C ARG A 58 4.10 1.26 -1.85
N ILE A 59 3.45 2.32 -2.29
CA ILE A 59 2.31 2.89 -1.56
C ILE A 59 1.05 2.43 -2.24
N VAL A 60 0.26 1.63 -1.53
CA VAL A 60 -1.02 1.09 -2.01
C VAL A 60 -2.10 1.61 -1.08
N PRO A 61 -2.63 2.81 -1.34
CA PRO A 61 -3.66 3.34 -0.44
C PRO A 61 -4.87 2.42 -0.37
N ALA A 62 -5.52 2.40 0.78
CA ALA A 62 -6.74 1.61 0.95
C ALA A 62 -7.92 2.31 0.26
N ILE A 63 -7.82 2.45 -1.05
CA ILE A 63 -8.79 3.11 -1.90
C ILE A 63 -9.32 2.09 -2.91
N PRO A 64 -10.57 1.67 -2.78
CA PRO A 64 -11.12 0.70 -3.72
C PRO A 64 -11.38 1.32 -5.08
N ALA A 65 -11.49 0.50 -6.09
CA ALA A 65 -11.92 0.91 -7.42
C ALA A 65 -13.32 0.36 -7.70
N TRP A 66 -13.96 0.94 -8.69
CA TRP A 66 -15.35 0.60 -9.02
C TRP A 66 -15.50 0.03 -10.43
N TYR A 67 -14.42 0.08 -11.24
CA TYR A 67 -14.48 -0.32 -12.65
C TYR A 67 -14.76 -1.81 -12.85
N HIS A 68 -14.48 -2.64 -11.84
CA HIS A 68 -14.71 -4.09 -11.91
C HIS A 68 -16.11 -4.48 -11.42
N ASN A 69 -17.00 -3.50 -11.26
CA ASN A 69 -18.39 -3.67 -10.88
C ASN A 69 -18.56 -4.43 -9.56
N PRO A 70 -17.99 -3.94 -8.46
CA PRO A 70 -18.12 -4.62 -7.18
C PRO A 70 -19.58 -4.61 -6.69
N GLN A 71 -20.00 -5.71 -6.08
CA GLN A 71 -21.37 -5.88 -5.59
C GLN A 71 -21.44 -5.82 -4.07
N THR A 72 -20.34 -6.04 -3.38
CA THR A 72 -20.30 -6.11 -1.91
C THR A 72 -19.13 -5.31 -1.39
N ILE A 73 -19.15 -5.05 -0.08
CA ILE A 73 -18.00 -4.42 0.61
C ILE A 73 -16.79 -5.35 0.53
N GLU A 74 -17.01 -6.65 0.62
CA GLU A 74 -15.92 -7.63 0.49
C GLU A 74 -15.23 -7.51 -0.85
N ASP A 75 -15.97 -7.27 -1.93
CA ASP A 75 -15.38 -7.05 -3.25
C ASP A 75 -14.45 -5.84 -3.26
N LEU A 76 -14.82 -4.77 -2.55
CA LEU A 76 -13.99 -3.57 -2.43
C LEU A 76 -12.71 -3.85 -1.65
N VAL A 77 -12.82 -4.61 -0.57
CA VAL A 77 -11.66 -5.02 0.24
C VAL A 77 -10.74 -5.91 -0.57
N ASP A 78 -11.30 -6.87 -1.29
CA ASP A 78 -10.53 -7.80 -2.11
C ASP A 78 -9.72 -7.06 -3.18
N PHE A 79 -10.26 -5.99 -3.75
CA PHE A 79 -9.52 -5.19 -4.71
C PHE A 79 -8.23 -4.64 -4.09
N VAL A 80 -8.33 -4.03 -2.90
CA VAL A 80 -7.16 -3.45 -2.23
C VAL A 80 -6.14 -4.54 -1.88
N ILE A 81 -6.60 -5.66 -1.34
CA ILE A 81 -5.73 -6.78 -0.98
C ILE A 81 -5.03 -7.34 -2.22
N ALA A 82 -5.75 -7.53 -3.31
CA ALA A 82 -5.17 -8.04 -4.55
C ALA A 82 -4.08 -7.09 -5.08
N ARG A 83 -4.32 -5.78 -5.03
CA ARG A 83 -3.32 -4.81 -5.48
C ARG A 83 -2.07 -4.81 -4.58
N ALA A 84 -2.26 -4.98 -3.27
CA ALA A 84 -1.13 -5.09 -2.35
C ALA A 84 -0.30 -6.36 -2.63
N LEU A 85 -0.98 -7.48 -2.85
CA LEU A 85 -0.30 -8.75 -3.17
C LEU A 85 0.44 -8.67 -4.51
N ASP A 86 -0.12 -7.96 -5.49
CA ASP A 86 0.57 -7.73 -6.77
C ASP A 86 1.92 -7.05 -6.57
N GLN A 87 2.00 -6.11 -5.65
CA GLN A 87 3.24 -5.39 -5.39
C GLN A 87 4.30 -6.29 -4.74
N LEU A 88 3.88 -7.40 -4.16
CA LEU A 88 4.77 -8.40 -3.56
C LEU A 88 5.04 -9.57 -4.51
N ASP A 89 4.54 -9.52 -5.74
CA ASP A 89 4.61 -10.61 -6.72
C ASP A 89 3.93 -11.90 -6.24
N ILE A 90 2.86 -11.74 -5.49
CA ILE A 90 2.06 -12.86 -5.01
C ILE A 90 0.78 -12.92 -5.85
N ASP A 91 0.56 -14.05 -6.51
CA ASP A 91 -0.64 -14.24 -7.31
C ASP A 91 -1.88 -14.35 -6.41
N SER A 92 -2.99 -13.82 -6.92
CA SER A 92 -4.24 -13.83 -6.21
C SER A 92 -5.40 -13.93 -7.20
N ASP A 93 -6.41 -14.70 -6.83
CA ASP A 93 -7.65 -14.85 -7.59
C ASP A 93 -8.81 -14.09 -6.96
N LEU A 94 -8.52 -13.15 -6.05
CA LEU A 94 -9.55 -12.43 -5.32
C LEU A 94 -10.44 -11.60 -6.24
N ILE A 95 -9.87 -11.04 -7.30
CA ILE A 95 -10.61 -10.25 -8.26
C ILE A 95 -10.15 -10.59 -9.68
N GLN A 96 -10.98 -10.24 -10.67
CA GLN A 96 -10.57 -10.28 -12.06
C GLN A 96 -9.64 -9.10 -12.31
N ARG A 97 -8.43 -9.37 -12.77
CA ARG A 97 -7.43 -8.34 -12.97
C ARG A 97 -7.66 -7.62 -14.28
N TRP A 98 -7.46 -6.31 -14.26
CA TRP A 98 -7.49 -5.53 -15.48
C TRP A 98 -6.18 -5.73 -16.25
N GLN A 99 -6.28 -5.97 -17.56
CA GLN A 99 -5.13 -6.31 -18.40
C GLN A 99 -4.97 -5.39 -19.60
N GLY A 100 -5.46 -4.19 -19.53
CA GLY A 100 -5.32 -3.21 -20.59
C GLY A 100 -6.21 -3.48 -21.79
N LYS A 101 -6.07 -4.61 -22.43
CA LYS A 101 -6.91 -5.04 -23.56
C LYS A 101 -8.02 -5.96 -23.13
N GLN A 102 -8.26 -6.04 -21.88
CA GLN A 102 -9.22 -6.99 -21.36
C GLN A 102 -10.56 -6.78 -22.00
N SER A 103 -11.07 -7.86 -22.55
CA SER A 103 -12.45 -7.90 -22.96
C SER A 103 -13.30 -8.09 -21.72
N PRO A 104 -14.45 -7.50 -21.72
CA PRO A 104 -15.38 -7.68 -20.62
C PRO A 104 -15.73 -9.13 -20.41
#